data_e7b92d0d417f4f4a63bb4b0d01839077
#
_entry.id   e7b92d0d417f4f4a63bb4b0d01839077
#
_cell.length_a   1.000
_cell.length_b   1.000
_cell.length_c   1.000
_cell.angle_alpha   90.00
_cell.angle_beta   90.00
_cell.angle_gamma   90.00
#
_symmetry.space_group_name_H-M   'P 1'
#
loop_
_entity.id
_entity.type
_entity.pdbx_description
1 polymer ?
#
loop_
_entity_poly.entity_id
_entity_poly.type
_entity_poly.pdbx_seq_one_letter_code
_entity_poly.pdbx_strand_id
1 'polypeptide(L)'
;MIDRRTLIIGASAMASGLLTSSASAETGSPACPWPPPAWAQNGFPSHRWVNMIFVHTGERFKDRYYWDGEYSVDAVRRFSWTCRDFRANEWTMIDPRLMDLLFVLHWRYCKDEIRILSGYRTPQTNAQLEGAALNSQHIQAKALDIHLPNIDNDAVATDFRTIVYGGVGMYPGREFTHVDLGSLRRWVG
;
A
#
# COMPACT_ATOMS: atom_id res chain seq x y z
N MET A 1 4.48 18.42 15.58
CA MET A 1 5.19 17.29 16.23
C MET A 1 4.40 16.05 15.90
N ILE A 2 4.85 15.27 14.92
CA ILE A 2 4.15 14.06 14.41
C ILE A 2 4.52 12.92 15.34
N ASP A 3 3.50 12.28 15.94
CA ASP A 3 3.65 11.16 16.90
C ASP A 3 4.40 9.98 16.25
N ARG A 4 5.49 9.56 16.91
CA ARG A 4 6.38 8.47 16.48
C ARG A 4 5.80 7.09 16.82
N ARG A 5 4.56 6.79 16.48
CA ARG A 5 4.08 5.41 16.65
C ARG A 5 4.66 4.52 15.58
N THR A 6 5.71 3.85 15.95
CA THR A 6 6.44 2.84 15.17
C THR A 6 5.49 1.72 14.73
N LEU A 7 5.49 1.45 13.43
CA LEU A 7 4.83 0.28 12.86
C LEU A 7 5.53 -0.99 13.40
N ILE A 8 4.94 -1.66 14.36
CA ILE A 8 5.48 -2.93 14.89
C ILE A 8 4.95 -4.07 14.02
N ILE A 9 5.85 -4.71 13.30
CA ILE A 9 5.56 -5.94 12.55
C ILE A 9 5.63 -7.11 13.52
N GLY A 10 4.48 -7.64 13.90
CA GLY A 10 4.38 -8.85 14.71
C GLY A 10 4.82 -10.08 13.89
N ALA A 11 5.97 -10.64 14.20
CA ALA A 11 6.43 -11.92 13.67
C ALA A 11 5.78 -13.06 14.47
N SER A 12 4.72 -13.66 13.93
CA SER A 12 4.23 -14.96 14.44
C SER A 12 4.99 -16.08 13.78
N ALA A 13 5.83 -16.76 14.54
CA ALA A 13 6.49 -18.00 14.14
C ALA A 13 5.46 -19.16 14.18
N MET A 14 5.18 -19.75 13.02
CA MET A 14 4.45 -21.03 12.94
C MET A 14 5.39 -22.09 12.38
N ALA A 15 5.48 -23.18 13.14
CA ALA A 15 6.33 -24.32 12.88
C ALA A 15 5.77 -25.25 11.80
N SER A 16 6.67 -25.69 10.98
CA SER A 16 6.84 -26.95 10.22
C SER A 16 5.68 -27.92 10.06
N GLY A 17 5.30 -28.17 8.83
CA GLY A 17 4.68 -29.40 8.34
C GLY A 17 5.22 -29.70 6.94
N LEU A 18 6.10 -30.70 6.81
CA LEU A 18 6.54 -31.26 5.53
C LEU A 18 5.36 -32.02 4.88
N LEU A 19 4.90 -31.53 3.73
CA LEU A 19 4.14 -32.33 2.79
C LEU A 19 4.75 -32.16 1.40
N THR A 20 5.31 -33.24 0.89
CA THR A 20 5.77 -33.36 -0.50
C THR A 20 4.57 -33.38 -1.45
N SER A 21 4.48 -32.41 -2.34
CA SER A 21 3.56 -32.43 -3.47
C SER A 21 4.28 -31.99 -4.73
N SER A 22 4.05 -32.75 -5.77
CA SER A 22 4.62 -32.69 -7.13
C SER A 22 4.47 -31.31 -7.79
N ALA A 23 5.56 -30.86 -8.41
CA ALA A 23 5.70 -29.61 -9.10
C ALA A 23 4.85 -29.54 -10.37
N SER A 24 3.95 -28.57 -10.40
CA SER A 24 3.45 -27.96 -11.63
C SER A 24 4.31 -26.72 -11.88
N ALA A 25 4.85 -26.59 -13.10
CA ALA A 25 5.69 -25.45 -13.47
C ALA A 25 4.87 -24.16 -13.49
N GLU A 26 4.91 -23.41 -12.40
CA GLU A 26 4.42 -22.03 -12.37
C GLU A 26 5.53 -21.12 -12.90
N THR A 27 5.21 -20.36 -13.96
CA THR A 27 6.00 -19.21 -14.42
C THR A 27 5.87 -18.08 -13.40
N GLY A 28 6.35 -18.32 -12.20
CA GLY A 28 6.38 -17.35 -11.11
C GLY A 28 7.59 -16.43 -11.26
N SER A 29 7.36 -15.14 -11.16
CA SER A 29 8.40 -14.16 -10.85
C SER A 29 9.27 -14.68 -9.70
N PRO A 30 10.60 -14.54 -9.71
CA PRO A 30 11.44 -15.06 -8.65
C PRO A 30 10.89 -14.57 -7.31
N ALA A 31 10.56 -15.52 -6.44
CA ALA A 31 10.10 -15.16 -5.10
C ALA A 31 11.18 -14.30 -4.44
N CYS A 32 10.79 -13.15 -3.95
CA CYS A 32 11.66 -12.34 -3.12
C CYS A 32 12.17 -13.22 -1.97
N PRO A 33 13.46 -13.14 -1.61
CA PRO A 33 14.00 -14.00 -0.58
C PRO A 33 13.26 -13.73 0.75
N TRP A 34 12.38 -14.63 1.10
CA TRP A 34 11.86 -14.74 2.47
C TRP A 34 12.82 -15.61 3.28
N PRO A 35 13.31 -15.24 4.42
CA PRO A 35 12.66 -14.42 5.47
C PRO A 35 12.83 -12.90 5.30
N PRO A 36 12.00 -12.13 6.03
CA PRO A 36 12.12 -10.68 6.04
C PRO A 36 13.55 -10.26 6.39
N PRO A 37 14.10 -9.21 5.77
CA PRO A 37 15.43 -8.75 6.08
C PRO A 37 15.54 -8.34 7.55
N ALA A 38 16.77 -8.26 8.04
CA ALA A 38 17.06 -7.92 9.44
C ALA A 38 16.38 -6.63 9.92
N TRP A 39 16.10 -5.68 8.99
CA TRP A 39 15.39 -4.45 9.35
C TRP A 39 13.91 -4.68 9.73
N ALA A 40 13.25 -5.73 9.23
CA ALA A 40 11.87 -6.05 9.65
C ALA A 40 11.80 -6.45 11.13
N GLN A 41 12.93 -6.89 11.70
CA GLN A 41 13.06 -7.17 13.13
C GLN A 41 13.56 -5.95 13.93
N ASN A 42 14.28 -5.03 13.29
CA ASN A 42 14.95 -3.89 13.91
C ASN A 42 14.33 -2.52 13.54
N GLY A 43 13.19 -2.51 12.86
CA GLY A 43 12.53 -1.30 12.36
C GLY A 43 12.84 -1.02 10.88
N PHE A 44 12.13 -0.07 10.30
CA PHE A 44 12.29 0.31 8.91
C PHE A 44 13.67 0.87 8.62
N PRO A 45 14.22 0.67 7.40
CA PRO A 45 15.48 1.26 7.00
C PRO A 45 15.42 2.79 7.05
N SER A 46 16.58 3.40 7.32
CA SER A 46 16.75 4.86 7.38
C SER A 46 16.49 5.56 6.05
N HIS A 47 16.50 4.82 4.94
CA HIS A 47 16.22 5.33 3.61
C HIS A 47 15.09 4.52 2.97
N ARG A 48 14.01 5.23 2.58
CA ARG A 48 12.83 4.60 1.95
C ARG A 48 12.45 5.35 0.68
N TRP A 49 12.05 4.62 -0.33
CA TRP A 49 11.67 5.12 -1.64
C TRP A 49 10.39 4.43 -2.12
N VAL A 50 9.68 5.07 -3.04
CA VAL A 50 8.51 4.51 -3.72
C VAL A 50 8.63 4.76 -5.21
N ASN A 51 8.24 3.77 -6.01
CA ASN A 51 8.03 3.89 -7.45
C ASN A 51 6.60 3.45 -7.76
N MET A 52 5.80 4.36 -8.29
CA MET A 52 4.41 4.09 -8.60
C MET A 52 3.92 4.85 -9.83
N ILE A 53 2.86 4.35 -10.44
CA ILE A 53 2.09 5.02 -11.47
C ILE A 53 0.65 5.22 -11.00
N PHE A 54 0.11 6.42 -11.18
CA PHE A 54 -1.31 6.67 -11.02
C PHE A 54 -2.03 6.38 -12.33
N VAL A 55 -2.83 5.32 -12.32
CA VAL A 55 -3.33 4.68 -13.56
C VAL A 55 -4.18 5.63 -14.42
N HIS A 56 -5.00 6.47 -13.77
CA HIS A 56 -5.94 7.33 -14.50
C HIS A 56 -5.30 8.51 -15.21
N THR A 57 -4.16 9.00 -14.73
CA THR A 57 -3.46 10.14 -15.35
C THR A 57 -2.19 9.73 -16.08
N GLY A 58 -1.68 8.52 -15.81
CA GLY A 58 -0.38 8.06 -16.29
C GLY A 58 0.81 8.72 -15.59
N GLU A 59 0.56 9.59 -14.62
CA GLU A 59 1.62 10.26 -13.87
C GLU A 59 2.37 9.28 -12.99
N ARG A 60 3.69 9.49 -12.90
CA ARG A 60 4.59 8.63 -12.14
C ARG A 60 5.22 9.38 -11.00
N PHE A 61 5.40 8.66 -9.88
CA PHE A 61 6.23 9.11 -8.78
C PHE A 61 7.31 8.06 -8.53
N LYS A 62 8.57 8.47 -8.63
CA LYS A 62 9.73 7.63 -8.31
C LYS A 62 10.73 8.47 -7.56
N ASP A 63 10.73 8.36 -6.22
CA ASP A 63 11.61 9.16 -5.40
C ASP A 63 11.81 8.56 -4.01
N ARG A 64 12.87 9.03 -3.33
CA ARG A 64 13.09 8.79 -1.92
C ARG A 64 12.25 9.79 -1.13
N TYR A 65 11.45 9.28 -0.19
CA TYR A 65 10.51 10.09 0.60
C TYR A 65 10.89 10.14 2.08
N TYR A 66 11.83 9.31 2.51
CA TYR A 66 12.27 9.25 3.91
C TYR A 66 13.78 9.00 3.99
N TRP A 67 14.47 9.78 4.82
CA TRP A 67 15.90 9.62 5.15
C TRP A 67 16.19 10.29 6.49
N ASP A 68 17.21 9.77 7.17
CA ASP A 68 17.74 10.32 8.44
C ASP A 68 16.67 10.56 9.52
N GLY A 69 15.63 9.71 9.55
CA GLY A 69 14.58 9.78 10.56
C GLY A 69 13.39 10.67 10.19
N GLU A 70 13.37 11.29 9.00
CA GLU A 70 12.36 12.28 8.62
C GLU A 70 11.74 12.02 7.25
N TYR A 71 10.47 12.38 7.12
CA TYR A 71 9.79 12.43 5.81
C TYR A 71 10.16 13.71 5.07
N SER A 72 10.49 13.57 3.80
CA SER A 72 10.66 14.72 2.90
C SER A 72 9.32 15.36 2.58
N VAL A 73 9.10 16.59 3.06
CA VAL A 73 7.86 17.33 2.79
C VAL A 73 7.63 17.48 1.29
N ASP A 74 8.69 17.74 0.51
CA ASP A 74 8.58 17.92 -0.93
C ASP A 74 8.25 16.62 -1.67
N ALA A 75 8.83 15.50 -1.26
CA ALA A 75 8.49 14.19 -1.82
C ALA A 75 7.03 13.81 -1.49
N VAL A 76 6.59 14.02 -0.25
CA VAL A 76 5.20 13.78 0.17
C VAL A 76 4.24 14.69 -0.61
N ARG A 77 4.59 15.96 -0.85
CA ARG A 77 3.77 16.88 -1.65
C ARG A 77 3.63 16.41 -3.09
N ARG A 78 4.73 16.02 -3.76
CA ARG A 78 4.68 15.48 -5.13
C ARG A 78 3.88 14.19 -5.21
N PHE A 79 4.07 13.28 -4.26
CA PHE A 79 3.27 12.07 -4.16
C PHE A 79 1.78 12.37 -4.00
N SER A 80 1.44 13.32 -3.11
CA SER A 80 0.06 13.75 -2.86
C SER A 80 -0.58 14.35 -4.11
N TRP A 81 0.17 15.18 -4.85
CA TRP A 81 -0.28 15.70 -6.14
C TRP A 81 -0.54 14.59 -7.15
N THR A 82 0.37 13.63 -7.26
CA THR A 82 0.20 12.49 -8.19
C THR A 82 -1.03 11.65 -7.83
N CYS A 83 -1.35 11.49 -6.54
CA CYS A 83 -2.50 10.74 -6.05
C CYS A 83 -3.76 11.60 -5.80
N ARG A 84 -3.86 12.77 -6.44
CA ARG A 84 -5.01 13.67 -6.29
C ARG A 84 -6.32 13.07 -6.80
N ASP A 85 -7.42 13.69 -6.45
CA ASP A 85 -8.69 13.48 -7.13
C ASP A 85 -8.61 14.00 -8.56
N PHE A 86 -8.34 13.10 -9.49
CA PHE A 86 -8.14 13.48 -10.90
C PHE A 86 -9.43 13.99 -11.57
N ARG A 87 -10.60 13.68 -11.03
CA ARG A 87 -11.90 14.15 -11.56
C ARG A 87 -12.13 15.61 -11.20
N ALA A 88 -11.85 15.97 -9.96
CA ALA A 88 -11.96 17.34 -9.48
C ALA A 88 -10.69 18.15 -9.72
N ASN A 89 -9.57 17.50 -10.05
CA ASN A 89 -8.22 18.08 -10.10
C ASN A 89 -7.83 18.76 -8.77
N GLU A 90 -8.26 18.19 -7.66
CA GLU A 90 -8.00 18.69 -6.32
C GLU A 90 -7.09 17.72 -5.54
N TRP A 91 -6.27 18.28 -4.67
CA TRP A 91 -5.36 17.51 -3.84
C TRP A 91 -5.30 18.03 -2.42
N THR A 92 -4.88 17.17 -1.53
CA THR A 92 -4.48 17.50 -0.16
C THR A 92 -3.28 16.64 0.25
N MET A 93 -2.59 17.00 1.33
CA MET A 93 -1.45 16.21 1.80
C MET A 93 -1.92 14.82 2.23
N ILE A 94 -1.42 13.81 1.55
CA ILE A 94 -1.61 12.41 1.92
C ILE A 94 -0.79 12.10 3.17
N ASP A 95 -1.35 11.27 4.05
CA ASP A 95 -0.61 10.78 5.22
C ASP A 95 0.62 9.96 4.74
N PRO A 96 1.85 10.38 5.07
CA PRO A 96 3.07 9.77 4.52
C PRO A 96 3.26 8.31 4.93
N ARG A 97 2.57 7.83 5.96
CA ARG A 97 2.58 6.41 6.33
C ARG A 97 2.00 5.50 5.25
N LEU A 98 1.18 6.04 4.33
CA LEU A 98 0.76 5.28 3.14
C LEU A 98 1.94 4.96 2.22
N MET A 99 2.94 5.85 2.15
CA MET A 99 4.16 5.57 1.39
C MET A 99 4.99 4.46 2.04
N ASP A 100 4.95 4.34 3.37
CA ASP A 100 5.58 3.22 4.08
C ASP A 100 4.93 1.88 3.73
N LEU A 101 3.60 1.85 3.57
CA LEU A 101 2.90 0.66 3.12
C LEU A 101 3.35 0.25 1.70
N LEU A 102 3.47 1.22 0.78
CA LEU A 102 3.96 0.95 -0.57
C LEU A 102 5.41 0.48 -0.55
N PHE A 103 6.27 1.05 0.29
CA PHE A 103 7.64 0.59 0.47
C PHE A 103 7.71 -0.88 0.90
N VAL A 104 6.88 -1.28 1.87
CA VAL A 104 6.79 -2.68 2.29
C VAL A 104 6.39 -3.61 1.14
N LEU A 105 5.45 -3.17 0.29
CA LEU A 105 5.04 -3.95 -0.88
C LEU A 105 6.13 -4.09 -1.92
N HIS A 106 6.86 -3.02 -2.23
CA HIS A 106 8.02 -3.10 -3.12
C HIS A 106 8.98 -4.17 -2.67
N TRP A 107 9.28 -4.17 -1.38
CA TRP A 107 10.17 -5.13 -0.80
C TRP A 107 9.58 -6.53 -0.77
N ARG A 108 8.33 -6.68 -0.31
CA ARG A 108 7.66 -7.99 -0.13
C ARG A 108 7.51 -8.76 -1.43
N TYR A 109 7.22 -8.06 -2.53
CA TYR A 109 6.94 -8.65 -3.83
C TYR A 109 8.03 -8.46 -4.86
N CYS A 110 9.14 -7.84 -4.53
CA CYS A 110 10.23 -7.46 -5.46
C CYS A 110 9.71 -6.75 -6.72
N LYS A 111 8.70 -5.91 -6.56
CA LYS A 111 8.12 -5.15 -7.68
C LYS A 111 8.74 -3.77 -7.75
N ASP A 112 9.18 -3.40 -8.95
CA ASP A 112 9.74 -2.06 -9.18
C ASP A 112 8.67 -0.98 -9.25
N GLU A 113 7.42 -1.33 -9.60
CA GLU A 113 6.36 -0.36 -9.76
C GLU A 113 5.04 -0.87 -9.16
N ILE A 114 4.37 0.00 -8.42
CA ILE A 114 3.02 -0.21 -7.91
C ILE A 114 2.05 0.64 -8.70
N ARG A 115 0.89 0.11 -9.05
CA ARG A 115 -0.20 0.85 -9.69
C ARG A 115 -1.15 1.37 -8.62
N ILE A 116 -1.43 2.67 -8.65
CA ILE A 116 -2.43 3.30 -7.79
C ILE A 116 -3.66 3.63 -8.63
N LEU A 117 -4.81 3.10 -8.24
CA LEU A 117 -6.08 3.32 -8.91
C LEU A 117 -6.86 4.48 -8.29
N SER A 118 -6.69 4.71 -6.98
CA SER A 118 -7.34 5.81 -6.28
C SER A 118 -6.49 6.24 -5.09
N GLY A 119 -6.36 7.54 -4.91
CA GLY A 119 -5.76 8.18 -3.75
C GLY A 119 -6.76 9.08 -3.03
N TYR A 120 -6.48 10.38 -2.92
CA TYR A 120 -7.42 11.35 -2.38
C TYR A 120 -8.69 11.44 -3.24
N ARG A 121 -9.83 11.60 -2.59
CA ARG A 121 -11.12 11.89 -3.22
C ARG A 121 -11.78 13.07 -2.50
N THR A 122 -12.28 14.04 -3.26
CA THR A 122 -13.16 15.06 -2.71
C THR A 122 -14.46 14.43 -2.19
N PRO A 123 -15.14 15.05 -1.22
CA PRO A 123 -16.47 14.58 -0.81
C PRO A 123 -17.45 14.46 -1.97
N GLN A 124 -17.38 15.38 -2.93
CA GLN A 124 -18.23 15.40 -4.12
C GLN A 124 -17.97 14.19 -5.03
N THR A 125 -16.71 13.91 -5.34
CA THR A 125 -16.34 12.72 -6.11
C THR A 125 -16.75 11.44 -5.37
N ASN A 126 -16.52 11.37 -4.07
CA ASN A 126 -16.88 10.19 -3.28
C ASN A 126 -18.39 9.94 -3.28
N ALA A 127 -19.20 11.00 -3.19
CA ALA A 127 -20.66 10.88 -3.22
C ALA A 127 -21.23 10.36 -4.56
N GLN A 128 -20.45 10.48 -5.64
CA GLN A 128 -20.83 10.00 -6.98
C GLN A 128 -20.44 8.53 -7.23
N LEU A 129 -19.65 7.94 -6.34
CA LEU A 129 -19.17 6.57 -6.49
C LEU A 129 -20.13 5.60 -5.80
N GLU A 130 -20.66 4.66 -6.58
CA GLU A 130 -21.53 3.62 -6.05
C GLU A 130 -20.81 2.76 -4.99
N GLY A 131 -21.48 2.54 -3.87
CA GLY A 131 -20.95 1.75 -2.76
C GLY A 131 -19.85 2.44 -1.95
N ALA A 132 -19.51 3.70 -2.23
CA ALA A 132 -18.52 4.43 -1.44
C ALA A 132 -19.07 4.81 -0.05
N ALA A 133 -18.31 4.51 1.00
CA ALA A 133 -18.66 4.91 2.35
C ALA A 133 -18.68 6.44 2.50
N LEU A 134 -19.68 7.00 3.20
CA LEU A 134 -19.78 8.44 3.44
C LEU A 134 -18.55 9.00 4.17
N ASN A 135 -18.01 8.25 5.13
CA ASN A 135 -16.80 8.59 5.88
C ASN A 135 -15.57 7.82 5.34
N SER A 136 -15.38 7.84 4.03
CA SER A 136 -14.27 7.15 3.38
C SER A 136 -12.92 7.71 3.82
N GLN A 137 -11.94 6.82 4.03
CA GLN A 137 -10.56 7.21 4.33
C GLN A 137 -9.87 7.90 3.12
N HIS A 138 -10.40 7.74 1.91
CA HIS A 138 -9.95 8.51 0.74
C HIS A 138 -10.22 10.00 0.88
N ILE A 139 -11.37 10.39 1.46
CA ILE A 139 -11.70 11.81 1.73
C ILE A 139 -10.72 12.41 2.75
N GLN A 140 -10.20 11.60 3.66
CA GLN A 140 -9.24 12.02 4.68
C GLN A 140 -7.78 11.94 4.21
N ALA A 141 -7.54 11.61 2.93
CA ALA A 141 -6.21 11.37 2.37
C ALA A 141 -5.40 10.30 3.13
N LYS A 142 -6.08 9.27 3.61
CA LYS A 142 -5.53 8.16 4.41
C LYS A 142 -5.78 6.79 3.79
N ALA A 143 -6.13 6.72 2.51
CA ALA A 143 -6.37 5.46 1.80
C ALA A 143 -5.79 5.48 0.40
N LEU A 144 -5.45 4.29 -0.08
CA LEU A 144 -5.07 4.00 -1.47
C LEU A 144 -5.80 2.74 -1.94
N ASP A 145 -6.23 2.74 -3.20
CA ASP A 145 -6.60 1.55 -3.94
C ASP A 145 -5.41 1.17 -4.83
N ILE A 146 -4.84 -0.01 -4.60
CA ILE A 146 -3.56 -0.42 -5.18
C ILE A 146 -3.67 -1.71 -5.97
N HIS A 147 -2.81 -1.85 -6.98
CA HIS A 147 -2.64 -3.07 -7.76
C HIS A 147 -1.15 -3.34 -8.00
N LEU A 148 -0.76 -4.59 -7.84
CA LEU A 148 0.56 -5.09 -8.16
C LEU A 148 0.48 -5.96 -9.41
N PRO A 149 1.09 -5.57 -10.54
CA PRO A 149 1.02 -6.37 -11.75
C PRO A 149 1.55 -7.79 -11.55
N ASN A 150 0.78 -8.78 -12.03
CA ASN A 150 1.09 -10.22 -11.92
C ASN A 150 1.15 -10.75 -10.47
N ILE A 151 0.51 -10.07 -9.54
CA ILE A 151 0.28 -10.55 -8.18
C ILE A 151 -1.23 -10.57 -7.93
N ASP A 152 -1.70 -11.67 -7.37
CA ASP A 152 -3.09 -11.81 -6.97
C ASP A 152 -3.45 -10.78 -5.90
N ASN A 153 -4.52 -10.02 -6.11
CA ASN A 153 -5.00 -9.01 -5.16
C ASN A 153 -5.43 -9.62 -3.82
N ASP A 154 -5.93 -10.85 -3.83
CA ASP A 154 -6.30 -11.57 -2.61
C ASP A 154 -5.07 -11.95 -1.78
N ALA A 155 -3.96 -12.29 -2.45
CA ALA A 155 -2.66 -12.50 -1.78
C ALA A 155 -2.16 -11.20 -1.17
N VAL A 156 -2.24 -10.08 -1.90
CA VAL A 156 -1.87 -8.74 -1.40
C VAL A 156 -2.72 -8.37 -0.19
N ALA A 157 -4.05 -8.55 -0.27
CA ALA A 157 -4.95 -8.27 0.83
C ALA A 157 -4.66 -9.14 2.07
N THR A 158 -4.31 -10.41 1.85
CA THR A 158 -3.95 -11.34 2.93
C THR A 158 -2.67 -10.91 3.62
N ASP A 159 -1.64 -10.55 2.88
CA ASP A 159 -0.38 -10.03 3.43
C ASP A 159 -0.62 -8.74 4.23
N PHE A 160 -1.41 -7.82 3.71
CA PHE A 160 -1.76 -6.60 4.45
C PHE A 160 -2.49 -6.87 5.77
N ARG A 161 -3.27 -7.94 5.85
CA ARG A 161 -3.92 -8.34 7.12
C ARG A 161 -2.91 -8.67 8.23
N THR A 162 -1.72 -9.11 7.86
CA THR A 162 -0.65 -9.45 8.80
C THR A 162 0.29 -8.30 9.10
N ILE A 163 0.41 -7.33 8.17
CA ILE A 163 1.42 -6.27 8.20
C ILE A 163 0.85 -4.95 8.72
N VAL A 164 -0.46 -4.68 8.58
CA VAL A 164 -0.98 -3.32 8.61
C VAL A 164 -1.89 -3.00 9.79
N TYR A 165 -1.65 -1.84 10.38
CA TYR A 165 -2.63 -1.03 11.08
C TYR A 165 -3.59 -0.43 10.07
N GLY A 166 -4.88 -0.64 10.23
CA GLY A 166 -5.88 0.02 9.43
C GLY A 166 -6.84 -0.92 8.71
N GLY A 167 -7.55 -0.36 7.74
CA GLY A 167 -8.52 -1.10 6.93
C GLY A 167 -7.85 -1.79 5.74
N VAL A 168 -8.33 -3.02 5.46
CA VAL A 168 -8.01 -3.73 4.23
C VAL A 168 -9.29 -4.25 3.61
N GLY A 169 -9.61 -3.78 2.41
CA GLY A 169 -10.74 -4.23 1.60
C GLY A 169 -10.28 -5.14 0.47
N MET A 170 -10.89 -6.30 0.38
CA MET A 170 -10.74 -7.24 -0.71
C MET A 170 -11.95 -7.11 -1.63
N TYR A 171 -11.71 -7.02 -2.94
CA TYR A 171 -12.77 -6.86 -3.95
C TYR A 171 -12.61 -7.93 -5.03
N PRO A 172 -13.16 -9.14 -4.81
CA PRO A 172 -13.11 -10.22 -5.78
C PRO A 172 -13.64 -9.78 -7.14
N GLY A 173 -12.89 -10.05 -8.20
CA GLY A 173 -13.28 -9.63 -9.57
C GLY A 173 -12.95 -8.16 -9.90
N ARG A 174 -12.40 -7.39 -8.97
CA ARG A 174 -11.81 -6.07 -9.24
C ARG A 174 -10.29 -6.13 -9.17
N GLU A 175 -9.62 -5.31 -9.95
CA GLU A 175 -8.16 -5.33 -10.06
C GLU A 175 -7.46 -4.48 -9.00
N PHE A 176 -7.96 -4.43 -7.76
CA PHE A 176 -7.32 -3.66 -6.71
C PHE A 176 -7.57 -4.21 -5.30
N THR A 177 -6.68 -3.87 -4.40
CA THR A 177 -6.84 -4.01 -2.94
C THR A 177 -6.92 -2.62 -2.33
N HIS A 178 -7.94 -2.38 -1.50
CA HIS A 178 -8.02 -1.16 -0.70
C HIS A 178 -7.18 -1.29 0.56
N VAL A 179 -6.40 -0.24 0.87
CA VAL A 179 -5.64 -0.13 2.11
C VAL A 179 -5.79 1.26 2.71
N ASP A 180 -5.92 1.34 4.03
CA ASP A 180 -6.03 2.64 4.72
C ASP A 180 -5.42 2.63 6.14
N LEU A 181 -5.30 3.82 6.72
CA LEU A 181 -4.73 4.07 8.05
C LEU A 181 -5.81 4.31 9.12
N GLY A 182 -7.05 3.94 8.86
CA GLY A 182 -8.14 4.04 9.82
C GLY A 182 -8.08 2.97 10.92
N SER A 183 -9.21 2.67 11.53
CA SER A 183 -9.31 1.58 12.51
C SER A 183 -9.08 0.22 11.85
N LEU A 184 -8.56 -0.73 12.62
CA LEU A 184 -8.33 -2.09 12.15
C LEU A 184 -9.65 -2.74 11.73
N ARG A 185 -9.81 -3.03 10.45
CA ARG A 185 -10.99 -3.68 9.89
C ARG A 185 -10.67 -4.43 8.61
N ARG A 186 -11.49 -5.44 8.31
CA ARG A 186 -11.37 -6.29 7.14
C ARG A 186 -12.74 -6.50 6.54
N TRP A 187 -12.86 -6.39 5.23
CA TRP A 187 -14.11 -6.65 4.52
C TRP A 187 -13.86 -7.23 3.13
N VAL A 188 -14.90 -7.80 2.58
CA VAL A 188 -15.01 -8.21 1.18
C VAL A 188 -16.13 -7.37 0.58
N GLY A 189 -15.89 -6.68 -0.53
CA GLY A 189 -16.85 -5.82 -1.23
C GLY A 189 -17.25 -6.33 -2.59
#